data_6eb924da2c72cc69f05ec0967c104aa8
#
_entry.id   6eb924da2c72cc69f05ec0967c104aa8
#
_cell.length_a   1.000
_cell.length_b   1.000
_cell.length_c   1.000
_cell.angle_alpha   90.00
_cell.angle_beta   90.00
_cell.angle_gamma   90.00
#
_symmetry.space_group_name_H-M   'P 1'
#
loop_
_entity.id
_entity.type
_entity.pdbx_description
1 polymer ?
#
loop_
_entity_poly.entity_id
_entity_poly.type
_entity_poly.pdbx_seq_one_letter_code
_entity_poly.pdbx_strand_id
1 'polypeptide(L)'
;MSYAWGGMIGVLSGMNLEGLTVTINAGKSSIPLKARTPISLLCREILQYAKNIDEAIAIAKKRKVFVSEAIMVGSAADGKAVIIEVSPKKFGVYEAPNAVVCANHFQSEPYKTDKKNLKQINTSHSAYRYAKMQEFLTQEPKLTPSKMAAILRSTEGLHGDSIGYGNEKALNQLLAHHAVIFKPQERLVWVSTAPYQLGTFVAYDLKQIFSGSSYPSHSPYIQNPSLNIPAAPFLYSQAFKDYEAYRLLEQQIETHLREHTPIVIDKVKHITTLNPHYWKAYYLLGKAYQAQGNTSTAHQLFQKALQCEIPYTEERERIEKLAN
;
A
#
# COMPACT_ATOMS: atom_id res chain seq x y z
N MET A 1 6.33 7.35 18.98
CA MET A 1 6.56 6.02 18.43
C MET A 1 6.56 6.09 16.91
N SER A 2 7.49 5.44 16.24
CA SER A 2 7.55 5.42 14.77
C SER A 2 7.91 4.01 14.28
N TYR A 3 7.51 3.71 13.03
CA TYR A 3 7.80 2.47 12.35
C TYR A 3 8.59 2.76 11.09
N ALA A 4 9.73 2.09 10.95
CA ALA A 4 10.62 2.13 9.81
C ALA A 4 11.46 0.85 9.81
N TRP A 5 12.22 0.61 8.75
CA TRP A 5 13.19 -0.48 8.76
C TRP A 5 14.46 -0.13 9.53
N GLY A 6 15.19 -1.16 9.94
CA GLY A 6 16.44 -1.00 10.68
C GLY A 6 17.44 -0.08 9.97
N GLY A 7 18.07 0.81 10.73
CA GLY A 7 19.03 1.81 10.22
C GLY A 7 18.42 3.11 9.68
N MET A 8 17.10 3.20 9.52
CA MET A 8 16.44 4.42 9.05
C MET A 8 16.25 5.43 10.19
N ILE A 9 16.80 6.62 10.05
CA ILE A 9 16.67 7.72 11.02
C ILE A 9 15.44 8.60 10.82
N GLY A 10 14.76 8.45 9.68
CA GLY A 10 13.52 9.16 9.34
C GLY A 10 12.27 8.43 9.85
N VAL A 11 11.09 8.95 9.52
CA VAL A 11 9.79 8.38 9.86
C VAL A 11 9.00 8.12 8.59
N LEU A 12 8.40 6.92 8.50
CA LEU A 12 7.43 6.57 7.44
C LEU A 12 6.01 6.59 7.99
N SER A 13 5.81 6.01 9.18
CA SER A 13 4.56 5.99 9.91
C SER A 13 4.83 6.19 11.39
N GLY A 14 4.02 6.97 12.10
CA GLY A 14 4.22 7.17 13.53
C GLY A 14 3.13 7.99 14.19
N MET A 15 3.13 8.00 15.52
CA MET A 15 2.28 8.79 16.39
C MET A 15 3.07 9.35 17.57
N ASN A 16 2.86 10.63 17.92
CA ASN A 16 3.41 11.24 19.13
C ASN A 16 2.43 11.20 20.31
N LEU A 17 2.85 11.68 21.47
CA LEU A 17 2.01 11.69 22.68
C LEU A 17 0.86 12.73 22.63
N GLU A 18 0.95 13.72 21.77
CA GLU A 18 -0.15 14.65 21.51
C GLU A 18 -1.26 14.01 20.66
N GLY A 19 -1.02 12.77 20.12
CA GLY A 19 -1.94 12.07 19.21
C GLY A 19 -1.91 12.64 17.81
N LEU A 20 -0.80 13.24 17.42
CA LEU A 20 -0.55 13.57 16.03
C LEU A 20 0.06 12.34 15.34
N THR A 21 -0.50 11.97 14.19
CA THR A 21 -0.02 10.84 13.39
C THR A 21 0.52 11.30 12.06
N VAL A 22 1.48 10.59 11.51
CA VAL A 22 1.95 10.77 10.13
C VAL A 22 2.04 9.43 9.42
N THR A 23 1.69 9.42 8.12
CA THR A 23 2.03 8.35 7.17
C THR A 23 2.41 8.95 5.83
N ILE A 24 3.25 8.26 5.05
CA ILE A 24 3.76 8.75 3.76
C ILE A 24 3.22 7.89 2.63
N ASN A 25 2.78 8.54 1.55
CA ASN A 25 2.40 7.90 0.31
C ASN A 25 3.12 8.58 -0.87
N ALA A 26 3.77 7.79 -1.70
CA ALA A 26 4.47 8.31 -2.88
C ALA A 26 3.50 8.97 -3.85
N GLY A 27 3.86 10.16 -4.33
CA GLY A 27 3.17 10.87 -5.41
C GLY A 27 4.07 11.07 -6.62
N LYS A 28 3.51 11.46 -7.77
CA LYS A 28 4.29 11.79 -8.97
C LYS A 28 4.20 13.26 -9.34
N SER A 29 5.32 13.95 -9.31
CA SER A 29 5.51 15.32 -9.79
C SER A 29 6.96 15.51 -10.24
N SER A 30 7.49 16.74 -10.23
CA SER A 30 8.84 17.03 -10.68
C SER A 30 9.92 16.47 -9.75
N ILE A 31 11.01 15.98 -10.34
CA ILE A 31 12.24 15.58 -9.62
C ILE A 31 13.19 16.78 -9.60
N PRO A 32 13.77 17.15 -8.45
CA PRO A 32 14.75 18.23 -8.38
C PRO A 32 16.13 17.76 -8.83
N LEU A 33 16.92 18.71 -9.34
CA LEU A 33 18.33 18.48 -9.68
C LEU A 33 19.30 18.83 -8.51
N LYS A 34 18.75 19.23 -7.36
CA LYS A 34 19.54 19.68 -6.19
C LYS A 34 19.12 18.89 -4.95
N ALA A 35 20.08 18.60 -4.07
CA ALA A 35 19.83 18.02 -2.76
C ALA A 35 18.88 18.92 -1.94
N ARG A 36 17.92 18.29 -1.26
CA ARG A 36 16.91 18.93 -0.43
C ARG A 36 16.53 18.02 0.74
N THR A 37 15.59 18.46 1.60
CA THR A 37 15.15 17.69 2.76
C THR A 37 14.51 16.36 2.32
N PRO A 38 15.03 15.21 2.78
CA PRO A 38 14.34 13.93 2.64
C PRO A 38 12.97 13.96 3.31
N ILE A 39 11.97 13.39 2.67
CA ILE A 39 10.60 13.40 3.19
C ILE A 39 10.47 12.73 4.56
N SER A 40 11.20 11.64 4.78
CA SER A 40 11.20 10.92 6.04
C SER A 40 11.74 11.74 7.22
N LEU A 41 12.68 12.66 6.97
CA LEU A 41 13.18 13.59 7.98
C LEU A 41 12.18 14.73 8.24
N LEU A 42 11.45 15.19 7.22
CA LEU A 42 10.34 16.12 7.40
C LEU A 42 9.24 15.50 8.28
N CYS A 43 8.85 14.24 8.01
CA CYS A 43 7.87 13.54 8.84
C CYS A 43 8.34 13.34 10.29
N ARG A 44 9.64 13.09 10.47
CA ARG A 44 10.25 13.05 11.80
C ARG A 44 10.14 14.39 12.53
N GLU A 45 10.45 15.48 11.85
CA GLU A 45 10.33 16.85 12.41
C GLU A 45 8.89 17.16 12.82
N ILE A 46 7.90 16.80 11.97
CA ILE A 46 6.49 16.94 12.30
C ILE A 46 6.14 16.16 13.56
N LEU A 47 6.50 14.87 13.63
CA LEU A 47 6.22 14.04 14.82
C LEU A 47 6.91 14.50 16.10
N GLN A 48 8.08 15.13 16.00
CA GLN A 48 8.82 15.60 17.16
C GLN A 48 8.27 16.93 17.74
N TYR A 49 7.72 17.80 16.87
CA TYR A 49 7.48 19.19 17.24
C TYR A 49 6.03 19.65 17.05
N ALA A 50 5.23 18.98 16.23
CA ALA A 50 3.85 19.38 16.00
C ALA A 50 2.90 18.72 17.01
N LYS A 51 1.91 19.47 17.51
CA LYS A 51 0.84 19.03 18.39
C LYS A 51 -0.50 18.92 17.68
N ASN A 52 -0.66 19.64 16.58
CA ASN A 52 -1.88 19.75 15.80
C ASN A 52 -1.57 19.91 14.30
N ILE A 53 -2.63 19.95 13.49
CA ILE A 53 -2.52 20.04 12.01
C ILE A 53 -1.85 21.34 11.57
N ASP A 54 -2.19 22.47 12.19
CA ASP A 54 -1.63 23.78 11.80
C ASP A 54 -0.12 23.83 12.00
N GLU A 55 0.37 23.30 13.11
CA GLU A 55 1.82 23.20 13.38
C GLU A 55 2.50 22.25 12.40
N ALA A 56 1.88 21.12 12.04
CA ALA A 56 2.40 20.19 11.03
C ALA A 56 2.51 20.87 9.66
N ILE A 57 1.48 21.62 9.25
CA ILE A 57 1.47 22.40 8.00
C ILE A 57 2.56 23.47 8.04
N ALA A 58 2.73 24.19 9.15
CA ALA A 58 3.74 25.23 9.30
C ALA A 58 5.15 24.67 9.17
N ILE A 59 5.42 23.49 9.76
CA ILE A 59 6.71 22.79 9.61
C ILE A 59 6.93 22.38 8.14
N ALA A 60 5.92 21.76 7.51
CA ALA A 60 6.01 21.29 6.13
C ALA A 60 6.28 22.45 5.13
N LYS A 61 5.65 23.62 5.33
CA LYS A 61 5.86 24.82 4.50
C LYS A 61 7.28 25.36 4.55
N LYS A 62 8.00 25.21 5.68
CA LYS A 62 9.38 25.69 5.84
C LYS A 62 10.39 24.86 5.06
N ARG A 63 10.07 23.60 4.69
CA ARG A 63 11.02 22.66 4.10
C ARG A 63 10.84 22.55 2.59
N LYS A 64 11.96 22.60 1.87
CA LYS A 64 12.01 22.27 0.44
C LYS A 64 12.36 20.80 0.33
N VAL A 65 11.42 20.00 -0.12
CA VAL A 65 11.56 18.54 -0.22
C VAL A 65 12.26 18.11 -1.50
N PHE A 66 12.87 16.91 -1.46
CA PHE A 66 13.55 16.31 -2.60
C PHE A 66 12.60 15.56 -3.53
N VAL A 67 11.61 14.86 -2.98
CA VAL A 67 10.66 14.00 -3.73
C VAL A 67 9.25 14.56 -3.63
N SER A 68 8.33 13.97 -4.41
CA SER A 68 6.92 14.31 -4.44
C SER A 68 6.15 13.29 -3.63
N GLU A 69 5.59 13.69 -2.50
CA GLU A 69 4.94 12.81 -1.54
C GLU A 69 3.68 13.45 -0.94
N ALA A 70 2.76 12.59 -0.55
CA ALA A 70 1.60 12.93 0.26
C ALA A 70 1.85 12.45 1.69
N ILE A 71 1.70 13.34 2.66
CA ILE A 71 1.81 13.06 4.09
C ILE A 71 0.41 13.14 4.67
N MET A 72 -0.16 12.01 5.05
CA MET A 72 -1.42 12.04 5.81
C MET A 72 -1.10 12.34 7.27
N VAL A 73 -1.74 13.37 7.80
CA VAL A 73 -1.62 13.80 9.18
C VAL A 73 -2.97 13.68 9.84
N GLY A 74 -3.07 12.85 10.88
CA GLY A 74 -4.24 12.78 11.77
C GLY A 74 -3.94 13.45 13.09
N SER A 75 -4.92 14.12 13.69
CA SER A 75 -4.75 14.85 14.96
C SER A 75 -5.88 14.56 15.92
N ALA A 76 -5.53 14.17 17.14
CA ALA A 76 -6.49 14.01 18.23
C ALA A 76 -7.05 15.36 18.70
N ALA A 77 -6.21 16.39 18.70
CA ALA A 77 -6.61 17.74 19.12
C ALA A 77 -7.64 18.37 18.16
N ASP A 78 -7.44 18.16 16.85
CA ASP A 78 -8.33 18.73 15.82
C ASP A 78 -9.52 17.80 15.49
N GLY A 79 -9.50 16.54 15.94
CA GLY A 79 -10.54 15.54 15.67
C GLY A 79 -10.68 15.17 14.18
N LYS A 80 -9.67 15.45 13.35
CA LYS A 80 -9.68 15.23 11.90
C LYS A 80 -8.34 14.80 11.35
N ALA A 81 -8.30 14.48 10.06
CA ALA A 81 -7.09 14.24 9.31
C ALA A 81 -7.04 15.11 8.05
N VAL A 82 -5.83 15.38 7.57
CA VAL A 82 -5.55 16.09 6.31
C VAL A 82 -4.45 15.37 5.54
N ILE A 83 -4.32 15.66 4.23
CA ILE A 83 -3.17 15.26 3.43
C ILE A 83 -2.37 16.51 3.08
N ILE A 84 -1.13 16.56 3.55
CA ILE A 84 -0.15 17.57 3.13
C ILE A 84 0.57 17.02 1.90
N GLU A 85 0.37 17.66 0.77
CA GLU A 85 0.94 17.25 -0.52
C GLU A 85 2.11 18.16 -0.87
N VAL A 86 3.29 17.56 -0.98
CA VAL A 86 4.54 18.30 -1.19
C VAL A 86 5.28 17.78 -2.42
N SER A 87 5.89 18.69 -3.15
CA SER A 87 6.83 18.40 -4.22
C SER A 87 7.90 19.50 -4.28
N PRO A 88 8.95 19.34 -5.06
CA PRO A 88 10.00 20.36 -5.16
C PRO A 88 9.52 21.77 -5.56
N LYS A 89 8.36 21.87 -6.20
CA LYS A 89 7.83 23.13 -6.76
C LYS A 89 6.45 23.53 -6.21
N LYS A 90 5.71 22.60 -5.62
CA LYS A 90 4.32 22.83 -5.22
C LYS A 90 4.09 22.35 -3.79
N PHE A 91 3.15 22.97 -3.12
CA PHE A 91 2.65 22.63 -1.79
C PHE A 91 1.13 22.74 -1.81
N GLY A 92 0.45 21.76 -1.25
CA GLY A 92 -1.00 21.76 -1.11
C GLY A 92 -1.43 21.06 0.18
N VAL A 93 -2.63 21.32 0.61
CA VAL A 93 -3.32 20.60 1.69
C VAL A 93 -4.67 20.17 1.15
N TYR A 94 -4.99 18.88 1.34
CA TYR A 94 -6.28 18.32 0.99
C TYR A 94 -7.04 17.94 2.27
N GLU A 95 -8.29 18.35 2.33
CA GLU A 95 -9.23 18.03 3.40
C GLU A 95 -10.53 17.49 2.80
N ALA A 96 -11.21 16.62 3.53
CA ALA A 96 -12.56 16.16 3.20
C ALA A 96 -13.44 16.12 4.46
N PRO A 97 -14.76 16.31 4.35
CA PRO A 97 -15.64 16.51 5.51
C PRO A 97 -15.69 15.35 6.51
N ASN A 98 -15.71 14.11 6.03
CA ASN A 98 -15.95 12.93 6.87
C ASN A 98 -14.75 12.01 6.99
N ALA A 99 -14.06 11.76 5.88
CA ALA A 99 -12.92 10.88 5.83
C ALA A 99 -11.97 11.29 4.71
N VAL A 100 -10.68 11.09 4.93
CA VAL A 100 -9.64 11.39 3.97
C VAL A 100 -9.02 10.08 3.50
N VAL A 101 -8.97 9.88 2.19
CA VAL A 101 -8.30 8.74 1.55
C VAL A 101 -7.05 9.24 0.83
N CYS A 102 -5.93 8.59 1.08
CA CYS A 102 -4.66 8.88 0.42
C CYS A 102 -4.21 7.65 -0.37
N ALA A 103 -4.15 7.76 -1.69
CA ALA A 103 -3.52 6.78 -2.58
C ALA A 103 -2.18 7.35 -3.12
N ASN A 104 -1.77 6.93 -4.32
CA ASN A 104 -0.51 7.39 -4.92
C ASN A 104 -0.73 8.49 -5.98
N HIS A 105 -1.66 9.41 -5.73
CA HIS A 105 -1.90 10.61 -6.53
C HIS A 105 -2.29 11.77 -5.62
N PHE A 106 -2.10 12.98 -6.09
CA PHE A 106 -2.42 14.20 -5.38
C PHE A 106 -3.85 14.67 -5.65
N GLN A 107 -4.48 15.30 -4.65
CA GLN A 107 -5.89 15.70 -4.66
C GLN A 107 -6.09 17.20 -4.44
N SER A 108 -5.09 17.91 -3.83
CA SER A 108 -5.21 19.33 -3.52
C SER A 108 -5.15 20.21 -4.78
N GLU A 109 -5.69 21.42 -4.66
CA GLU A 109 -5.86 22.38 -5.77
C GLU A 109 -4.59 22.58 -6.61
N PRO A 110 -3.37 22.78 -6.04
CA PRO A 110 -2.16 23.00 -6.82
C PRO A 110 -1.80 21.85 -7.77
N TYR A 111 -2.33 20.66 -7.54
CA TYR A 111 -2.01 19.46 -8.32
C TYR A 111 -3.11 19.01 -9.27
N LYS A 112 -4.31 19.61 -9.25
CA LYS A 112 -5.43 19.23 -10.12
C LYS A 112 -5.10 19.29 -11.61
N THR A 113 -4.24 20.23 -12.03
CA THR A 113 -3.81 20.39 -13.42
C THR A 113 -2.38 19.91 -13.66
N ASP A 114 -1.75 19.26 -12.71
CA ASP A 114 -0.39 18.75 -12.86
C ASP A 114 -0.38 17.54 -13.82
N LYS A 115 0.31 17.68 -14.95
CA LYS A 115 0.32 16.66 -16.03
C LYS A 115 0.84 15.29 -15.55
N LYS A 116 1.83 15.26 -14.63
CA LYS A 116 2.37 14.00 -14.11
C LYS A 116 1.40 13.35 -13.15
N ASN A 117 0.72 14.14 -12.31
CA ASN A 117 -0.34 13.66 -11.44
C ASN A 117 -1.52 13.11 -12.23
N LEU A 118 -2.00 13.84 -13.25
CA LEU A 118 -3.07 13.36 -14.14
C LEU A 118 -2.67 12.09 -14.89
N LYS A 119 -1.43 12.00 -15.40
CA LYS A 119 -0.94 10.75 -15.98
C LYS A 119 -1.00 9.61 -14.97
N GLN A 120 -0.54 9.82 -13.72
CA GLN A 120 -0.57 8.82 -12.66
C GLN A 120 -2.00 8.33 -12.35
N ILE A 121 -2.96 9.25 -12.27
CA ILE A 121 -4.38 8.93 -12.06
C ILE A 121 -4.91 8.04 -13.19
N ASN A 122 -4.62 8.39 -14.44
CA ASN A 122 -5.23 7.76 -15.62
C ASN A 122 -4.57 6.44 -16.04
N THR A 123 -3.28 6.23 -15.70
CA THR A 123 -2.50 5.09 -16.23
C THR A 123 -2.05 4.09 -15.19
N SER A 124 -2.36 4.32 -13.89
CA SER A 124 -1.98 3.42 -12.81
C SER A 124 -3.16 2.94 -11.97
N HIS A 125 -2.89 2.00 -11.10
CA HIS A 125 -3.87 1.44 -10.16
C HIS A 125 -4.25 2.40 -9.01
N SER A 126 -3.69 3.62 -8.95
CA SER A 126 -3.88 4.54 -7.81
C SER A 126 -5.33 5.00 -7.66
N ALA A 127 -5.98 5.40 -8.76
CA ALA A 127 -7.39 5.81 -8.74
C ALA A 127 -8.33 4.64 -8.41
N TYR A 128 -8.02 3.43 -8.86
CA TYR A 128 -8.80 2.23 -8.56
C TYR A 128 -8.78 1.91 -7.05
N ARG A 129 -7.59 1.91 -6.41
CA ARG A 129 -7.49 1.70 -4.96
C ARG A 129 -8.13 2.82 -4.15
N TYR A 130 -8.08 4.06 -4.64
CA TYR A 130 -8.81 5.16 -4.05
C TYR A 130 -10.32 4.90 -4.07
N ALA A 131 -10.88 4.51 -5.22
CA ALA A 131 -12.29 4.16 -5.35
C ALA A 131 -12.69 2.98 -4.46
N LYS A 132 -11.85 1.94 -4.37
CA LYS A 132 -12.08 0.79 -3.47
C LYS A 132 -12.12 1.22 -2.00
N MET A 133 -11.24 2.12 -1.58
CA MET A 133 -11.27 2.64 -0.21
C MET A 133 -12.54 3.46 0.04
N GLN A 134 -12.98 4.29 -0.92
CA GLN A 134 -14.25 5.03 -0.80
C GLN A 134 -15.46 4.07 -0.70
N GLU A 135 -15.46 2.97 -1.46
CA GLU A 135 -16.48 1.93 -1.36
C GLU A 135 -16.57 1.38 0.08
N PHE A 136 -15.45 1.00 0.68
CA PHE A 136 -15.42 0.53 2.07
C PHE A 136 -15.90 1.59 3.07
N LEU A 137 -15.50 2.84 2.91
CA LEU A 137 -15.93 3.93 3.80
C LEU A 137 -17.43 4.21 3.71
N THR A 138 -18.04 3.98 2.55
CA THR A 138 -19.49 4.11 2.36
C THR A 138 -20.24 2.95 3.02
N GLN A 139 -19.71 1.72 2.91
CA GLN A 139 -20.31 0.53 3.49
C GLN A 139 -20.14 0.45 5.02
N GLU A 140 -19.07 1.04 5.55
CA GLU A 140 -18.67 0.96 6.95
C GLU A 140 -18.51 2.35 7.60
N PRO A 141 -19.61 3.02 7.95
CA PRO A 141 -19.57 4.40 8.47
C PRO A 141 -18.88 4.52 9.84
N LYS A 142 -18.77 3.42 10.60
CA LYS A 142 -18.04 3.36 11.88
C LYS A 142 -16.90 2.33 11.78
N LEU A 143 -15.69 2.84 11.59
CA LEU A 143 -14.50 2.00 11.56
C LEU A 143 -14.00 1.70 12.99
N THR A 144 -13.86 0.42 13.29
CA THR A 144 -13.09 -0.07 14.44
C THR A 144 -11.69 -0.47 13.98
N PRO A 145 -10.70 -0.62 14.87
CA PRO A 145 -9.38 -1.14 14.50
C PRO A 145 -9.45 -2.50 13.77
N SER A 146 -10.35 -3.40 14.20
CA SER A 146 -10.54 -4.71 13.55
C SER A 146 -11.11 -4.57 12.13
N LYS A 147 -12.09 -3.68 11.91
CA LYS A 147 -12.63 -3.39 10.57
C LYS A 147 -11.57 -2.75 9.68
N MET A 148 -10.77 -1.82 10.21
CA MET A 148 -9.66 -1.23 9.47
C MET A 148 -8.61 -2.28 9.09
N ALA A 149 -8.29 -3.22 9.99
CA ALA A 149 -7.39 -4.34 9.67
C ALA A 149 -7.97 -5.22 8.54
N ALA A 150 -9.27 -5.50 8.54
CA ALA A 150 -9.93 -6.25 7.47
C ALA A 150 -9.83 -5.50 6.12
N ILE A 151 -10.09 -4.19 6.10
CA ILE A 151 -9.94 -3.35 4.90
C ILE A 151 -8.49 -3.38 4.39
N LEU A 152 -7.50 -3.18 5.26
CA LEU A 152 -6.08 -3.22 4.90
C LEU A 152 -5.62 -4.59 4.39
N ARG A 153 -6.32 -5.66 4.72
CA ARG A 153 -6.05 -7.03 4.28
C ARG A 153 -6.84 -7.44 3.04
N SER A 154 -7.72 -6.58 2.51
CA SER A 154 -8.56 -6.91 1.36
C SER A 154 -7.74 -7.11 0.09
N THR A 155 -7.91 -8.26 -0.53
CA THR A 155 -7.31 -8.64 -1.84
C THR A 155 -8.31 -8.52 -2.99
N GLU A 156 -9.52 -8.02 -2.71
CA GLU A 156 -10.60 -7.87 -3.68
C GLU A 156 -10.48 -6.58 -4.50
N GLY A 157 -11.09 -6.60 -5.66
CA GLY A 157 -11.35 -5.43 -6.50
C GLY A 157 -12.61 -4.66 -6.09
N LEU A 158 -13.00 -3.69 -6.92
CA LEU A 158 -14.28 -2.97 -6.77
C LEU A 158 -15.44 -3.97 -6.79
N HIS A 159 -16.50 -3.65 -6.06
CA HIS A 159 -17.74 -4.44 -5.94
C HIS A 159 -17.54 -5.87 -5.42
N GLY A 160 -16.39 -6.16 -4.78
CA GLY A 160 -16.06 -7.49 -4.28
C GLY A 160 -15.52 -8.46 -5.35
N ASP A 161 -15.15 -7.95 -6.52
CA ASP A 161 -14.66 -8.77 -7.62
C ASP A 161 -13.34 -9.48 -7.27
N SER A 162 -13.21 -10.72 -7.73
CA SER A 162 -11.96 -11.47 -7.66
C SER A 162 -11.03 -11.00 -8.76
N ILE A 163 -9.94 -10.31 -8.40
CA ILE A 163 -8.95 -9.76 -9.34
C ILE A 163 -7.61 -10.50 -9.34
N GLY A 164 -7.54 -11.61 -8.61
CA GLY A 164 -6.33 -12.39 -8.40
C GLY A 164 -5.44 -11.88 -7.28
N TYR A 165 -4.84 -12.81 -6.56
CA TYR A 165 -3.93 -12.51 -5.46
C TYR A 165 -2.63 -11.89 -5.97
N GLY A 166 -2.18 -10.82 -5.31
CA GLY A 166 -1.00 -10.06 -5.74
C GLY A 166 -1.30 -8.97 -6.77
N ASN A 167 -2.57 -8.75 -7.14
CA ASN A 167 -2.95 -7.68 -8.06
C ASN A 167 -2.73 -6.31 -7.41
N GLU A 168 -2.06 -5.41 -8.11
CA GLU A 168 -1.72 -4.07 -7.63
C GLU A 168 -2.95 -3.16 -7.48
N LYS A 169 -4.09 -3.53 -8.04
CA LYS A 169 -5.39 -2.86 -7.82
C LYS A 169 -5.99 -3.16 -6.45
N ALA A 170 -5.61 -4.25 -5.78
CA ALA A 170 -6.05 -4.56 -4.42
C ALA A 170 -5.45 -3.59 -3.39
N LEU A 171 -6.12 -3.41 -2.24
CA LEU A 171 -5.56 -2.68 -1.12
C LEU A 171 -4.40 -3.45 -0.50
N ASN A 172 -4.56 -4.76 -0.32
CA ASN A 172 -3.47 -5.66 0.02
C ASN A 172 -2.94 -6.34 -1.24
N GLN A 173 -1.86 -5.80 -1.75
CA GLN A 173 -1.14 -6.34 -2.92
C GLN A 173 -0.27 -7.55 -2.57
N LEU A 174 -0.35 -8.08 -1.35
CA LEU A 174 0.49 -9.16 -0.81
C LEU A 174 2.00 -8.92 -1.04
N LEU A 175 2.41 -7.66 -0.87
CA LEU A 175 3.80 -7.18 -0.97
C LEU A 175 4.24 -6.42 0.28
N ALA A 176 3.31 -5.81 1.00
CA ALA A 176 3.61 -4.91 2.11
C ALA A 176 4.33 -5.63 3.26
N HIS A 177 5.39 -5.00 3.76
CA HIS A 177 6.12 -5.51 4.92
C HIS A 177 5.31 -5.36 6.21
N HIS A 178 4.55 -4.28 6.35
CA HIS A 178 3.68 -4.02 7.49
C HIS A 178 2.57 -3.03 7.13
N ALA A 179 1.52 -3.02 7.95
CA ALA A 179 0.50 -1.97 8.00
C ALA A 179 0.39 -1.43 9.42
N VAL A 180 -0.04 -0.19 9.55
CA VAL A 180 -0.19 0.49 10.85
C VAL A 180 -1.60 1.08 10.94
N ILE A 181 -2.23 0.92 12.10
CA ILE A 181 -3.51 1.53 12.45
C ILE A 181 -3.29 2.41 13.67
N PHE A 182 -3.79 3.64 13.63
CA PHE A 182 -3.73 4.58 14.72
C PHE A 182 -5.13 4.89 15.24
N LYS A 183 -5.26 5.02 16.57
CA LYS A 183 -6.42 5.58 17.25
C LYS A 183 -5.94 6.78 18.07
N PRO A 184 -5.83 7.97 17.46
CA PRO A 184 -5.12 9.12 18.02
C PRO A 184 -5.63 9.57 19.37
N GLN A 185 -6.96 9.63 19.56
CA GLN A 185 -7.60 10.07 20.81
C GLN A 185 -7.22 9.18 21.99
N GLU A 186 -7.05 7.88 21.77
CA GLU A 186 -6.69 6.92 22.80
C GLU A 186 -5.19 6.70 22.91
N ARG A 187 -4.38 7.16 21.94
CA ARG A 187 -2.94 6.92 21.81
C ARG A 187 -2.62 5.44 21.58
N LEU A 188 -3.52 4.72 20.92
CA LEU A 188 -3.33 3.32 20.57
C LEU A 188 -2.79 3.17 19.16
N VAL A 189 -1.89 2.21 19.00
CA VAL A 189 -1.24 1.87 17.72
C VAL A 189 -1.29 0.37 17.53
N TRP A 190 -1.64 -0.09 16.33
CA TRP A 190 -1.51 -1.49 15.93
C TRP A 190 -0.57 -1.60 14.75
N VAL A 191 0.33 -2.58 14.81
CA VAL A 191 1.27 -2.88 13.72
C VAL A 191 1.11 -4.33 13.31
N SER A 192 0.92 -4.57 12.03
CA SER A 192 0.79 -5.93 11.52
C SER A 192 2.11 -6.68 11.57
N THR A 193 2.04 -7.98 11.79
CA THR A 193 3.15 -8.90 11.59
C THR A 193 3.14 -9.53 10.21
N ALA A 194 4.26 -10.15 9.82
CA ALA A 194 4.42 -10.89 8.57
C ALA A 194 3.48 -12.13 8.51
N PRO A 195 3.24 -12.67 7.29
CA PRO A 195 3.59 -12.11 5.99
C PRO A 195 2.54 -11.11 5.50
N TYR A 196 2.93 -10.18 4.62
CA TYR A 196 2.04 -9.31 3.82
C TYR A 196 0.93 -8.61 4.60
N GLN A 197 1.19 -8.17 5.84
CA GLN A 197 0.20 -7.59 6.78
C GLN A 197 -0.99 -8.52 7.13
N LEU A 198 -0.86 -9.83 6.86
CA LEU A 198 -1.88 -10.83 7.18
C LEU A 198 -1.76 -11.36 8.61
N GLY A 199 -0.58 -11.28 9.23
CA GLY A 199 -0.33 -11.70 10.60
C GLY A 199 -1.09 -10.85 11.63
N THR A 200 -0.89 -11.15 12.90
CA THR A 200 -1.50 -10.41 14.02
C THR A 200 -1.15 -8.92 13.94
N PHE A 201 -2.12 -8.04 14.15
CA PHE A 201 -1.85 -6.64 14.43
C PHE A 201 -1.58 -6.49 15.93
N VAL A 202 -0.34 -6.26 16.28
CA VAL A 202 0.14 -6.11 17.65
C VAL A 202 -0.16 -4.71 18.15
N ALA A 203 -0.79 -4.61 19.31
CA ALA A 203 -1.24 -3.35 19.90
C ALA A 203 -0.22 -2.76 20.85
N TYR A 204 -0.11 -1.43 20.83
CA TYR A 204 0.73 -0.62 21.71
C TYR A 204 -0.08 0.54 22.28
N ASP A 205 -0.05 0.72 23.61
CA ASP A 205 -0.63 1.86 24.30
C ASP A 205 0.48 2.86 24.64
N LEU A 206 0.53 3.98 23.92
CA LEU A 206 1.59 4.98 24.11
C LEU A 206 1.47 5.71 25.45
N LYS A 207 0.26 5.85 26.03
CA LYS A 207 0.10 6.42 27.37
C LYS A 207 0.77 5.52 28.41
N GLN A 208 0.54 4.22 28.32
CA GLN A 208 1.15 3.24 29.21
C GLN A 208 2.67 3.17 29.03
N ILE A 209 3.14 3.13 27.76
CA ILE A 209 4.57 3.03 27.44
C ILE A 209 5.37 4.21 27.97
N PHE A 210 4.81 5.41 27.94
CA PHE A 210 5.52 6.64 28.31
C PHE A 210 5.05 7.27 29.63
N SER A 211 4.21 6.59 30.43
CA SER A 211 3.72 7.08 31.72
C SER A 211 4.78 7.14 32.82
N GLY A 212 5.98 6.58 32.59
CA GLY A 212 7.01 6.43 33.61
C GLY A 212 6.69 5.38 34.70
N SER A 213 5.49 4.80 34.66
CA SER A 213 5.16 3.63 35.51
C SER A 213 5.93 2.43 34.97
N SER A 214 6.66 1.76 35.84
CA SER A 214 7.42 0.56 35.52
C SER A 214 6.48 -0.42 34.82
N TYR A 215 6.78 -0.80 33.57
CA TYR A 215 6.27 -2.07 33.06
C TYR A 215 6.48 -3.13 34.12
N PRO A 216 5.53 -4.06 34.31
CA PRO A 216 5.76 -5.16 35.25
C PRO A 216 7.15 -5.68 34.97
N SER A 217 8.01 -5.69 35.99
CA SER A 217 9.45 -6.03 35.92
C SER A 217 9.73 -7.39 35.26
N HIS A 218 8.70 -8.12 34.87
CA HIS A 218 8.74 -9.46 34.28
C HIS A 218 8.11 -9.53 32.85
N SER A 219 7.57 -8.45 32.28
CA SER A 219 7.11 -8.49 30.90
C SER A 219 8.25 -8.05 29.97
N PRO A 220 8.80 -8.94 29.13
CA PRO A 220 9.83 -8.56 28.16
C PRO A 220 9.24 -7.73 26.98
N TYR A 221 7.92 -7.48 26.97
CA TYR A 221 7.22 -6.88 25.83
C TYR A 221 6.47 -5.61 26.23
N ILE A 222 6.62 -4.57 25.41
CA ILE A 222 5.89 -3.29 25.55
C ILE A 222 4.51 -3.31 24.87
N GLN A 223 4.09 -4.46 24.33
CA GLN A 223 2.79 -4.63 23.67
C GLN A 223 1.65 -4.80 24.67
N ASN A 224 0.43 -4.53 24.21
CA ASN A 224 -0.80 -4.83 24.96
C ASN A 224 -1.54 -6.01 24.29
N PRO A 225 -1.31 -7.27 24.71
CA PRO A 225 -1.88 -8.44 24.03
C PRO A 225 -3.40 -8.51 24.03
N SER A 226 -4.07 -7.90 25.01
CA SER A 226 -5.54 -7.89 25.11
C SER A 226 -6.22 -7.08 24.00
N LEU A 227 -5.46 -6.19 23.34
CA LEU A 227 -5.94 -5.36 22.24
C LEU A 227 -5.47 -5.88 20.87
N ASN A 228 -4.72 -6.98 20.80
CA ASN A 228 -4.23 -7.52 19.55
C ASN A 228 -5.41 -7.92 18.63
N ILE A 229 -5.23 -7.68 17.33
CA ILE A 229 -6.18 -8.14 16.31
C ILE A 229 -5.60 -9.42 15.70
N PRO A 230 -6.34 -10.56 15.75
CA PRO A 230 -5.85 -11.83 15.24
C PRO A 230 -5.39 -11.78 13.79
N ALA A 231 -4.53 -12.72 13.40
CA ALA A 231 -4.13 -12.92 12.01
C ALA A 231 -5.34 -13.17 11.10
N ALA A 232 -5.20 -12.81 9.81
CA ALA A 232 -6.26 -13.04 8.84
C ALA A 232 -6.50 -14.54 8.62
N PRO A 233 -7.76 -15.02 8.59
CA PRO A 233 -8.06 -16.43 8.29
C PRO A 233 -7.49 -16.87 6.93
N PHE A 234 -7.41 -15.97 5.96
CA PHE A 234 -6.81 -16.20 4.65
C PHE A 234 -5.39 -16.76 4.74
N LEU A 235 -4.59 -16.31 5.70
CA LEU A 235 -3.22 -16.79 5.92
C LEU A 235 -3.11 -18.32 6.09
N TYR A 236 -4.18 -18.96 6.61
CA TYR A 236 -4.22 -20.39 6.88
C TYR A 236 -5.02 -21.18 5.82
N SER A 237 -5.48 -20.51 4.77
CA SER A 237 -6.31 -21.10 3.73
C SER A 237 -5.50 -21.83 2.66
N GLN A 238 -6.19 -22.71 1.89
CA GLN A 238 -5.59 -23.31 0.70
C GLN A 238 -5.25 -22.23 -0.35
N ALA A 239 -6.12 -21.22 -0.50
CA ALA A 239 -5.89 -20.11 -1.44
C ALA A 239 -4.58 -19.33 -1.17
N PHE A 240 -4.17 -19.17 0.09
CA PHE A 240 -2.87 -18.59 0.41
C PHE A 240 -1.70 -19.51 0.03
N LYS A 241 -1.83 -20.82 0.25
CA LYS A 241 -0.82 -21.80 -0.18
C LYS A 241 -0.67 -21.84 -1.69
N ASP A 242 -1.79 -21.77 -2.41
CA ASP A 242 -1.81 -21.73 -3.88
C ASP A 242 -1.14 -20.44 -4.38
N TYR A 243 -1.39 -19.30 -3.71
CA TYR A 243 -0.71 -18.04 -4.02
C TYR A 243 0.81 -18.11 -3.79
N GLU A 244 1.27 -18.71 -2.70
CA GLU A 244 2.72 -18.89 -2.46
C GLU A 244 3.35 -19.81 -3.53
N ALA A 245 2.65 -20.90 -3.91
CA ALA A 245 3.08 -21.76 -5.01
C ALA A 245 3.09 -21.00 -6.36
N TYR A 246 2.07 -20.17 -6.61
CA TYR A 246 2.03 -19.29 -7.78
C TYR A 246 3.28 -18.39 -7.84
N ARG A 247 3.65 -17.73 -6.73
CA ARG A 247 4.82 -16.84 -6.70
C ARG A 247 6.13 -17.54 -7.04
N LEU A 248 6.30 -18.77 -6.59
CA LEU A 248 7.49 -19.57 -6.95
C LEU A 248 7.54 -19.87 -8.45
N LEU A 249 6.41 -20.25 -9.05
CA LEU A 249 6.32 -20.47 -10.49
C LEU A 249 6.51 -19.19 -11.29
N GLU A 250 5.91 -18.09 -10.86
CA GLU A 250 6.11 -16.77 -11.46
C GLU A 250 7.60 -16.43 -11.55
N GLN A 251 8.32 -16.55 -10.46
CA GLN A 251 9.76 -16.28 -10.41
C GLN A 251 10.57 -17.23 -11.31
N GLN A 252 10.21 -18.51 -11.35
CA GLN A 252 10.86 -19.49 -12.22
C GLN A 252 10.65 -19.14 -13.70
N ILE A 253 9.41 -18.88 -14.12
CA ILE A 253 9.09 -18.54 -15.51
C ILE A 253 9.78 -17.24 -15.90
N GLU A 254 9.73 -16.20 -15.08
CA GLU A 254 10.40 -14.92 -15.34
C GLU A 254 11.92 -15.08 -15.47
N THR A 255 12.53 -15.93 -14.67
CA THR A 255 13.96 -16.23 -14.76
C THR A 255 14.29 -16.92 -16.07
N HIS A 256 13.55 -17.98 -16.44
CA HIS A 256 13.75 -18.67 -17.72
C HIS A 256 13.56 -17.74 -18.93
N LEU A 257 12.53 -16.88 -18.91
CA LEU A 257 12.28 -15.92 -19.98
C LEU A 257 13.39 -14.88 -20.10
N ARG A 258 13.93 -14.39 -18.98
CA ARG A 258 15.03 -13.42 -18.95
C ARG A 258 16.34 -14.02 -19.42
N GLU A 259 16.61 -15.26 -19.05
CA GLU A 259 17.86 -15.97 -19.37
C GLU A 259 17.80 -16.73 -20.70
N HIS A 260 16.65 -16.65 -21.40
CA HIS A 260 16.40 -17.38 -22.65
C HIS A 260 16.64 -18.89 -22.53
N THR A 261 16.38 -19.48 -21.36
CA THR A 261 16.52 -20.92 -21.11
C THR A 261 15.21 -21.67 -21.37
N PRO A 262 15.26 -22.96 -21.74
CA PRO A 262 14.03 -23.71 -22.04
C PRO A 262 13.08 -23.83 -20.87
N ILE A 263 11.78 -23.67 -21.13
CA ILE A 263 10.69 -23.83 -20.14
C ILE A 263 9.98 -25.16 -20.42
N VAL A 264 9.89 -26.03 -19.42
CA VAL A 264 9.09 -27.26 -19.51
C VAL A 264 7.64 -26.92 -19.18
N ILE A 265 6.78 -26.81 -20.19
CA ILE A 265 5.38 -26.36 -20.05
C ILE A 265 4.60 -27.20 -19.02
N ASP A 266 4.75 -28.52 -19.01
CA ASP A 266 4.05 -29.39 -18.07
C ASP A 266 4.33 -29.06 -16.60
N LYS A 267 5.49 -28.48 -16.30
CA LYS A 267 5.84 -28.04 -14.94
C LYS A 267 5.21 -26.70 -14.56
N VAL A 268 4.84 -25.88 -15.53
CA VAL A 268 4.38 -24.49 -15.26
C VAL A 268 2.92 -24.23 -15.66
N LYS A 269 2.30 -25.12 -16.47
CA LYS A 269 0.94 -24.90 -17.00
C LYS A 269 -0.13 -24.71 -15.92
N HIS A 270 0.09 -25.21 -14.71
CA HIS A 270 -0.84 -25.07 -13.60
C HIS A 270 -0.79 -23.68 -12.91
N ILE A 271 0.08 -22.77 -13.34
CA ILE A 271 0.16 -21.40 -12.80
C ILE A 271 -1.19 -20.68 -12.85
N THR A 272 -1.98 -20.90 -13.91
CA THR A 272 -3.32 -20.30 -14.05
C THR A 272 -4.37 -20.93 -13.14
N THR A 273 -4.16 -22.14 -12.66
CA THR A 273 -5.03 -22.79 -11.66
C THR A 273 -4.74 -22.29 -10.26
N LEU A 274 -3.47 -21.98 -9.97
CA LEU A 274 -3.04 -21.46 -8.66
C LEU A 274 -3.54 -20.02 -8.41
N ASN A 275 -3.70 -19.22 -9.49
CA ASN A 275 -4.19 -17.85 -9.38
C ASN A 275 -5.09 -17.47 -10.58
N PRO A 276 -6.31 -18.04 -10.66
CA PRO A 276 -7.13 -18.05 -11.88
C PRO A 276 -7.69 -16.67 -12.28
N HIS A 277 -7.72 -15.70 -11.36
CA HIS A 277 -8.22 -14.34 -11.64
C HIS A 277 -7.11 -13.32 -11.89
N TYR A 278 -5.84 -13.77 -11.87
CA TYR A 278 -4.71 -12.87 -12.02
C TYR A 278 -4.20 -12.83 -13.45
N TRP A 279 -4.27 -11.67 -14.08
CA TRP A 279 -3.85 -11.44 -15.47
C TRP A 279 -2.43 -11.97 -15.78
N LYS A 280 -1.50 -11.80 -14.84
CA LYS A 280 -0.09 -12.13 -15.02
C LYS A 280 0.15 -13.65 -15.12
N ALA A 281 -0.72 -14.48 -14.50
CA ALA A 281 -0.65 -15.93 -14.64
C ALA A 281 -0.84 -16.37 -16.11
N TYR A 282 -1.84 -15.80 -16.77
CA TYR A 282 -2.10 -16.06 -18.19
C TYR A 282 -1.02 -15.45 -19.09
N TYR A 283 -0.59 -14.23 -18.79
CA TYR A 283 0.47 -13.55 -19.53
C TYR A 283 1.77 -14.36 -19.51
N LEU A 284 2.23 -14.82 -18.35
CA LEU A 284 3.46 -15.58 -18.20
C LEU A 284 3.39 -16.96 -18.90
N LEU A 285 2.26 -17.65 -18.77
CA LEU A 285 2.06 -18.91 -19.47
C LEU A 285 2.00 -18.69 -21.00
N GLY A 286 1.36 -17.61 -21.45
CA GLY A 286 1.37 -17.21 -22.86
C GLY A 286 2.79 -16.95 -23.38
N LYS A 287 3.61 -16.23 -22.60
CA LYS A 287 5.05 -16.01 -22.92
C LYS A 287 5.84 -17.31 -22.99
N ALA A 288 5.55 -18.26 -22.10
CA ALA A 288 6.21 -19.59 -22.13
C ALA A 288 5.87 -20.37 -23.41
N TYR A 289 4.59 -20.40 -23.82
CA TYR A 289 4.17 -21.01 -25.08
C TYR A 289 4.75 -20.30 -26.31
N GLN A 290 4.79 -18.97 -26.30
CA GLN A 290 5.39 -18.16 -27.35
C GLN A 290 6.87 -18.49 -27.53
N ALA A 291 7.62 -18.66 -26.45
CA ALA A 291 9.04 -19.02 -26.47
C ALA A 291 9.29 -20.42 -27.08
N GLN A 292 8.27 -21.29 -27.08
CA GLN A 292 8.32 -22.62 -27.75
C GLN A 292 7.76 -22.61 -29.17
N GLY A 293 7.42 -21.46 -29.73
CA GLY A 293 6.82 -21.32 -31.05
C GLY A 293 5.34 -21.68 -31.15
N ASN A 294 4.66 -22.00 -30.03
CA ASN A 294 3.23 -22.24 -30.01
C ASN A 294 2.45 -20.92 -29.91
N THR A 295 2.41 -20.19 -31.00
CA THR A 295 1.78 -18.86 -31.09
C THR A 295 0.27 -18.91 -30.88
N SER A 296 -0.42 -19.95 -31.38
CA SER A 296 -1.87 -20.08 -31.24
C SER A 296 -2.32 -20.15 -29.77
N THR A 297 -1.69 -21.02 -28.97
CA THR A 297 -1.98 -21.15 -27.55
C THR A 297 -1.56 -19.87 -26.78
N ALA A 298 -0.44 -19.26 -27.17
CA ALA A 298 0.00 -18.01 -26.57
C ALA A 298 -1.03 -16.88 -26.77
N HIS A 299 -1.58 -16.72 -28.00
CA HIS A 299 -2.61 -15.71 -28.27
C HIS A 299 -3.88 -15.94 -27.43
N GLN A 300 -4.37 -17.18 -27.31
CA GLN A 300 -5.51 -17.50 -26.45
C GLN A 300 -5.28 -17.11 -24.99
N LEU A 301 -4.06 -17.32 -24.49
CA LEU A 301 -3.70 -16.98 -23.12
C LEU A 301 -3.60 -15.45 -22.94
N PHE A 302 -3.05 -14.72 -23.91
CA PHE A 302 -3.04 -13.26 -23.88
C PHE A 302 -4.46 -12.68 -23.92
N GLN A 303 -5.37 -13.25 -24.71
CA GLN A 303 -6.79 -12.85 -24.71
C GLN A 303 -7.43 -13.11 -23.33
N LYS A 304 -7.12 -14.20 -22.64
CA LYS A 304 -7.58 -14.44 -21.26
C LYS A 304 -7.01 -13.44 -20.28
N ALA A 305 -5.73 -13.08 -20.41
CA ALA A 305 -5.12 -12.05 -19.58
C ALA A 305 -5.84 -10.70 -19.71
N LEU A 306 -6.29 -10.33 -20.93
CA LEU A 306 -7.03 -9.09 -21.20
C LEU A 306 -8.45 -9.07 -20.58
N GLN A 307 -9.01 -10.23 -20.24
CA GLN A 307 -10.30 -10.34 -19.54
C GLN A 307 -10.16 -10.11 -18.03
N CYS A 308 -8.94 -10.13 -17.49
CA CYS A 308 -8.66 -9.87 -16.08
C CYS A 308 -8.43 -8.37 -15.81
N GLU A 309 -8.44 -8.01 -14.53
CA GLU A 309 -8.05 -6.67 -14.09
C GLU A 309 -6.54 -6.44 -14.21
N ILE A 310 -6.14 -5.58 -15.14
CA ILE A 310 -4.74 -5.20 -15.38
C ILE A 310 -4.47 -3.84 -14.73
N PRO A 311 -3.41 -3.69 -13.91
CA PRO A 311 -3.20 -2.52 -13.07
C PRO A 311 -2.69 -1.29 -13.82
N TYR A 312 -1.97 -1.47 -14.94
CA TYR A 312 -1.36 -0.39 -15.70
C TYR A 312 -1.80 -0.40 -17.16
N THR A 313 -2.08 0.78 -17.71
CA THR A 313 -2.44 0.94 -19.14
C THR A 313 -1.33 0.44 -20.06
N GLU A 314 -0.06 0.74 -19.74
CA GLU A 314 1.10 0.29 -20.53
C GLU A 314 1.21 -1.24 -20.62
N GLU A 315 0.84 -1.96 -19.54
CA GLU A 315 0.81 -3.43 -19.54
C GLU A 315 -0.34 -3.97 -20.39
N ARG A 316 -1.53 -3.37 -20.28
CA ARG A 316 -2.67 -3.72 -21.13
C ARG A 316 -2.33 -3.57 -22.61
N GLU A 317 -1.81 -2.41 -23.02
CA GLU A 317 -1.40 -2.14 -24.41
C GLU A 317 -0.33 -3.12 -24.92
N ARG A 318 0.61 -3.51 -24.03
CA ARG A 318 1.62 -4.52 -24.36
C ARG A 318 1.00 -5.90 -24.61
N ILE A 319 0.02 -6.30 -23.80
CA ILE A 319 -0.66 -7.58 -23.95
C ILE A 319 -1.57 -7.57 -25.18
N GLU A 320 -2.25 -6.46 -25.49
CA GLU A 320 -3.06 -6.28 -26.70
C GLU A 320 -2.24 -6.50 -27.98
N LYS A 321 -1.01 -5.98 -28.02
CA LYS A 321 -0.08 -6.21 -29.15
C LYS A 321 0.37 -7.68 -29.29
N LEU A 322 0.36 -8.46 -28.21
CA LEU A 322 0.71 -9.86 -28.23
C LEU A 322 -0.49 -10.76 -28.53
N ALA A 323 -1.69 -10.27 -28.30
CA ALA A 323 -2.96 -10.96 -28.48
C ALA A 323 -3.54 -10.81 -29.91
N ASN A 324 -2.97 -9.92 -30.72
CA ASN A 324 -3.25 -9.69 -32.13
C ASN A 324 -2.15 -10.30 -33.02
#